data_2928a78ee3cf06a93c86837731d0a3bd
#
_entry.id   2928a78ee3cf06a93c86837731d0a3bd
#
_cell.length_a   1.000
_cell.length_b   1.000
_cell.length_c   1.000
_cell.angle_alpha   90.00
_cell.angle_beta   90.00
_cell.angle_gamma   90.00
#
_symmetry.space_group_name_H-M   'P 1'
#
loop_
_entity.id
_entity.type
_entity.pdbx_description
1 polymer ?
#
loop_
_entity_poly.entity_id
_entity_poly.type
_entity_poly.pdbx_seq_one_letter_code
_entity_poly.pdbx_strand_id
1 'polypeptide(L)'
;ADGTITTSYVGASPTADDSYGIQRWIIGSCKNALINNGTDPNYYADLEALEETARVNPFLNFTFDRTNVEGICASILNVYYEYGPQIDNGVAGDNWEELYNNYMAARKDAGIEELVTEFQNQLNAYIEANNITSW
;
A
#
# COMPACT_ATOMS: atom_id res chain seq x y z
N ALA A 1 -2.47 -41.15 5.64
CA ALA A 1 -2.11 -40.03 4.72
C ALA A 1 -1.74 -38.88 5.64
N ASP A 2 -0.53 -38.34 5.48
CA ASP A 2 0.03 -37.25 6.30
C ASP A 2 -0.45 -35.84 5.88
N GLY A 3 -1.41 -35.77 4.95
CA GLY A 3 -1.97 -34.50 4.45
C GLY A 3 -1.05 -33.75 3.48
N THR A 4 0.12 -34.29 3.20
CA THR A 4 1.01 -33.72 2.19
C THR A 4 0.70 -34.27 0.81
N ILE A 5 0.58 -33.40 -0.17
CA ILE A 5 0.51 -33.79 -1.56
C ILE A 5 1.89 -33.66 -2.18
N THR A 6 2.39 -34.78 -2.64
CA THR A 6 3.38 -34.74 -3.70
C THR A 6 2.65 -34.22 -4.94
N THR A 7 2.98 -33.03 -5.39
CA THR A 7 2.52 -32.58 -6.71
C THR A 7 3.10 -33.52 -7.75
N SER A 8 2.39 -34.62 -8.01
CA SER A 8 2.66 -35.43 -9.18
C SER A 8 1.81 -34.84 -10.31
N TYR A 9 2.45 -34.21 -11.23
CA TYR A 9 1.80 -33.79 -12.46
C TYR A 9 1.62 -35.03 -13.34
N VAL A 10 0.40 -35.28 -13.79
CA VAL A 10 0.14 -36.27 -14.82
C VAL A 10 0.56 -35.64 -16.14
N GLY A 11 1.81 -35.85 -16.55
CA GLY A 11 2.37 -35.26 -17.75
C GLY A 11 3.78 -34.70 -17.57
N ALA A 12 4.21 -33.88 -18.49
CA ALA A 12 5.51 -33.21 -18.42
C ALA A 12 5.60 -32.26 -17.22
N SER A 13 6.82 -31.93 -16.82
CA SER A 13 7.09 -30.92 -15.76
C SER A 13 6.25 -29.67 -16.00
N PRO A 14 5.63 -29.08 -14.97
CA PRO A 14 4.82 -27.88 -15.15
C PRO A 14 5.70 -26.74 -15.64
N THR A 15 5.64 -26.54 -16.94
CA THR A 15 6.11 -25.32 -17.56
C THR A 15 5.00 -24.28 -17.46
N ALA A 16 5.31 -23.02 -17.73
CA ALA A 16 4.30 -21.96 -17.76
C ALA A 16 3.16 -22.28 -18.76
N ASP A 17 3.45 -23.09 -19.76
CA ASP A 17 2.51 -23.50 -20.80
C ASP A 17 1.55 -24.62 -20.36
N ASP A 18 1.95 -25.42 -19.36
CA ASP A 18 1.17 -26.54 -18.82
C ASP A 18 0.36 -26.19 -17.57
N SER A 19 0.52 -24.99 -17.04
CA SER A 19 -0.21 -24.48 -15.88
C SER A 19 -1.16 -23.38 -16.29
N TYR A 20 -2.33 -23.34 -15.68
CA TYR A 20 -3.27 -22.22 -15.87
C TYR A 20 -2.71 -20.89 -15.33
N GLY A 21 -1.52 -20.86 -14.74
CA GLY A 21 -0.83 -19.67 -14.24
C GLY A 21 -1.58 -18.91 -13.15
N ILE A 22 -2.68 -19.45 -12.63
CA ILE A 22 -3.49 -18.79 -11.61
C ILE A 22 -2.83 -18.99 -10.25
N GLN A 23 -2.47 -17.88 -9.63
CA GLN A 23 -1.90 -17.91 -8.30
C GLN A 23 -2.97 -18.26 -7.26
N ARG A 24 -2.63 -19.09 -6.27
CA ARG A 24 -3.57 -19.63 -5.27
C ARG A 24 -4.34 -18.56 -4.51
N TRP A 25 -3.70 -17.44 -4.21
CA TRP A 25 -4.30 -16.31 -3.51
C TRP A 25 -5.39 -15.58 -4.33
N ILE A 26 -5.40 -15.76 -5.67
CA ILE A 26 -6.43 -15.19 -6.54
C ILE A 26 -7.72 -16.02 -6.49
N ILE A 27 -7.61 -17.34 -6.28
CA ILE A 27 -8.76 -18.26 -6.32
C ILE A 27 -9.51 -18.29 -4.98
N GLY A 28 -8.84 -17.92 -3.89
CA GLY A 28 -9.43 -17.97 -2.56
C GLY A 28 -8.40 -18.09 -1.45
N SER A 29 -8.82 -18.62 -0.31
CA SER A 29 -7.93 -18.80 0.84
C SER A 29 -6.87 -19.85 0.57
N CYS A 30 -5.59 -19.49 0.76
CA CYS A 30 -4.48 -20.45 0.72
C CYS A 30 -4.58 -21.55 1.78
N LYS A 31 -5.38 -21.36 2.82
CA LYS A 31 -5.64 -22.34 3.88
C LYS A 31 -6.30 -23.62 3.36
N ASN A 32 -7.05 -23.52 2.28
CA ASN A 32 -7.73 -24.64 1.61
C ASN A 32 -6.86 -25.28 0.52
N ALA A 33 -5.68 -24.76 0.28
CA ALA A 33 -4.76 -25.32 -0.70
C ALA A 33 -3.94 -26.43 -0.04
N LEU A 34 -3.69 -27.47 -0.82
CA LEU A 34 -2.84 -28.57 -0.38
C LEU A 34 -1.40 -28.09 -0.24
N ILE A 35 -0.73 -28.50 0.82
CA ILE A 35 0.64 -28.11 1.14
C ILE A 35 1.59 -28.82 0.18
N ASN A 36 2.51 -28.09 -0.41
CA ASN A 36 3.54 -28.68 -1.29
C ASN A 36 4.50 -29.56 -0.48
N ASN A 37 5.00 -30.63 -1.11
CA ASN A 37 6.02 -31.45 -0.51
C ASN A 37 7.26 -30.58 -0.15
N GLY A 38 7.75 -30.72 1.09
CA GLY A 38 8.86 -29.91 1.62
C GLY A 38 8.45 -28.62 2.35
N THR A 39 7.17 -28.27 2.36
CA THR A 39 6.63 -27.19 3.20
C THR A 39 6.27 -27.79 4.57
N ASP A 40 6.49 -27.03 5.65
CA ASP A 40 6.10 -27.44 6.99
C ASP A 40 4.59 -27.74 7.04
N PRO A 41 4.16 -28.91 7.51
CA PRO A 41 2.74 -29.25 7.66
C PRO A 41 1.96 -28.25 8.53
N ASN A 42 2.63 -27.60 9.48
CA ASN A 42 2.03 -26.63 10.39
C ASN A 42 2.03 -25.19 9.84
N TYR A 43 2.58 -24.95 8.67
CA TYR A 43 2.78 -23.61 8.10
C TYR A 43 1.55 -22.69 8.24
N TYR A 44 0.35 -23.20 7.92
CA TYR A 44 -0.87 -22.39 8.02
C TYR A 44 -1.35 -22.20 9.46
N ALA A 45 -1.13 -23.18 10.34
CA ALA A 45 -1.44 -23.07 11.76
C ALA A 45 -0.51 -22.05 12.44
N ASP A 46 0.77 -22.05 12.07
CA ASP A 46 1.76 -21.11 12.58
C ASP A 46 1.47 -19.68 12.07
N LEU A 47 1.00 -19.54 10.82
CA LEU A 47 0.53 -18.26 10.30
C LEU A 47 -0.70 -17.74 11.07
N GLU A 48 -1.67 -18.58 11.38
CA GLU A 48 -2.84 -18.18 12.17
C GLU A 48 -2.44 -17.74 13.59
N ALA A 49 -1.54 -18.47 14.24
CA ALA A 49 -1.01 -18.09 15.54
C ALA A 49 -0.26 -16.75 15.48
N LEU A 50 0.45 -16.48 14.38
CA LEU A 50 1.11 -15.19 14.15
C LEU A 50 0.09 -14.06 13.92
N GLU A 51 -0.98 -14.32 13.15
CA GLU A 51 -2.06 -13.36 12.93
C GLU A 51 -2.74 -12.94 14.24
N GLU A 52 -2.93 -13.86 15.20
CA GLU A 52 -3.50 -13.56 16.52
C GLU A 52 -2.63 -12.58 17.34
N THR A 53 -1.32 -12.59 17.11
CA THR A 53 -0.38 -11.69 17.78
C THR A 53 -0.11 -10.41 17.00
N ALA A 54 -0.59 -10.30 15.76
CA ALA A 54 -0.36 -9.17 14.90
C ALA A 54 -1.06 -7.91 15.43
N ARG A 55 -0.33 -6.81 15.43
CA ARG A 55 -0.94 -5.50 15.69
C ARG A 55 -1.62 -5.01 14.44
N VAL A 56 -2.91 -4.82 14.51
CA VAL A 56 -3.67 -4.17 13.44
C VAL A 56 -3.39 -2.68 13.47
N ASN A 57 -3.03 -2.11 12.32
CA ASN A 57 -2.92 -0.66 12.19
C ASN A 57 -4.30 -0.02 12.47
N PRO A 58 -4.44 0.80 13.52
CA PRO A 58 -5.72 1.38 13.88
C PRO A 58 -6.28 2.34 12.81
N PHE A 59 -5.46 2.77 11.87
CA PHE A 59 -5.85 3.66 10.76
C PHE A 59 -6.18 2.92 9.45
N LEU A 60 -6.23 1.58 9.46
CA LEU A 60 -6.45 0.78 8.24
C LEU A 60 -7.73 1.18 7.47
N ASN A 61 -8.76 1.58 8.21
CA ASN A 61 -10.05 1.98 7.64
C ASN A 61 -10.23 3.50 7.53
N PHE A 62 -9.20 4.28 7.85
CA PHE A 62 -9.25 5.72 7.65
C PHE A 62 -9.20 6.05 6.16
N THR A 63 -10.17 6.82 5.70
CA THR A 63 -10.20 7.33 4.32
C THR A 63 -10.38 8.83 4.37
N PHE A 64 -9.46 9.55 3.75
CA PHE A 64 -9.53 11.01 3.66
C PHE A 64 -10.59 11.44 2.64
N ASP A 65 -11.57 12.21 3.08
CA ASP A 65 -12.56 12.85 2.20
C ASP A 65 -11.99 14.17 1.65
N ARG A 66 -11.84 14.23 0.34
CA ARG A 66 -11.28 15.39 -0.36
C ARG A 66 -12.31 16.42 -0.79
N THR A 67 -13.59 16.19 -0.52
CA THR A 67 -14.70 17.03 -1.04
C THR A 67 -14.48 18.52 -0.78
N ASN A 68 -14.03 18.89 0.41
CA ASN A 68 -13.81 20.29 0.79
C ASN A 68 -12.52 20.91 0.19
N VAL A 69 -11.57 20.09 -0.24
CA VAL A 69 -10.23 20.50 -0.69
C VAL A 69 -9.88 19.99 -2.09
N GLU A 70 -10.86 19.55 -2.86
CA GLU A 70 -10.65 18.98 -4.19
C GLU A 70 -9.91 19.95 -5.14
N GLY A 71 -10.28 21.23 -5.12
CA GLY A 71 -9.60 22.26 -5.90
C GLY A 71 -8.14 22.46 -5.49
N ILE A 72 -7.86 22.39 -4.19
CA ILE A 72 -6.50 22.47 -3.66
C ILE A 72 -5.69 21.23 -4.09
N CYS A 73 -6.27 20.03 -3.99
CA CYS A 73 -5.62 18.82 -4.47
C CYS A 73 -5.24 18.92 -5.96
N ALA A 74 -6.14 19.42 -6.79
CA ALA A 74 -5.87 19.62 -8.22
C ALA A 74 -4.76 20.65 -8.45
N SER A 75 -4.75 21.76 -7.70
CA SER A 75 -3.72 22.79 -7.80
C SER A 75 -2.34 22.25 -7.40
N ILE A 76 -2.25 21.50 -6.30
CA ILE A 76 -1.00 20.88 -5.84
C ILE A 76 -0.50 19.85 -6.87
N LEU A 77 -1.40 19.07 -7.47
CA LEU A 77 -1.04 18.11 -8.51
C LEU A 77 -0.47 18.81 -9.75
N ASN A 78 -1.03 19.95 -10.16
CA ASN A 78 -0.50 20.75 -11.25
C ASN A 78 0.92 21.28 -10.94
N VAL A 79 1.14 21.76 -9.72
CA VAL A 79 2.48 22.15 -9.25
C VAL A 79 3.46 20.96 -9.31
N TYR A 80 3.04 19.77 -8.92
CA TYR A 80 3.88 18.58 -9.06
C TYR A 80 4.21 18.26 -10.52
N TYR A 81 3.26 18.37 -11.44
CA TYR A 81 3.52 18.14 -12.86
C TYR A 81 4.49 19.16 -13.47
N GLU A 82 4.52 20.37 -12.95
CA GLU A 82 5.45 21.41 -13.40
C GLU A 82 6.88 21.20 -12.89
N TYR A 83 7.03 20.90 -11.60
CA TYR A 83 8.33 20.86 -10.92
C TYR A 83 8.85 19.43 -10.68
N GLY A 84 7.97 18.49 -10.36
CA GLY A 84 8.34 17.15 -9.92
C GLY A 84 9.23 16.39 -10.90
N PRO A 85 8.90 16.31 -12.20
CA PRO A 85 9.74 15.62 -13.18
C PRO A 85 11.15 16.18 -13.28
N GLN A 86 11.33 17.48 -13.06
CA GLN A 86 12.64 18.13 -13.09
C GLN A 86 13.47 17.79 -11.85
N ILE A 87 12.81 17.69 -10.68
CA ILE A 87 13.43 17.33 -9.40
C ILE A 87 13.78 15.85 -9.41
N ASP A 88 12.80 14.99 -9.75
CA ASP A 88 12.94 13.52 -9.69
C ASP A 88 14.02 12.99 -10.66
N ASN A 89 14.20 13.68 -11.80
CA ASN A 89 15.22 13.30 -12.79
C ASN A 89 16.54 14.06 -12.64
N GLY A 90 16.68 14.96 -11.66
CA GLY A 90 17.91 15.71 -11.41
C GLY A 90 18.30 16.66 -12.55
N VAL A 91 17.32 17.14 -13.34
CA VAL A 91 17.57 17.98 -14.54
C VAL A 91 18.14 19.35 -14.18
N ALA A 92 17.86 19.83 -12.97
CA ALA A 92 18.33 21.16 -12.51
C ALA A 92 19.85 21.26 -12.31
N GLY A 93 20.57 20.12 -12.21
CA GLY A 93 22.02 20.14 -11.94
C GLY A 93 22.36 20.97 -10.71
N ASP A 94 23.29 21.91 -10.85
CA ASP A 94 23.74 22.76 -9.73
C ASP A 94 22.66 23.76 -9.25
N ASN A 95 21.59 23.98 -10.00
CA ASN A 95 20.48 24.87 -9.64
C ASN A 95 19.33 24.15 -8.91
N TRP A 96 19.53 22.95 -8.44
CA TRP A 96 18.48 22.13 -7.79
C TRP A 96 17.86 22.81 -6.56
N GLU A 97 18.65 23.56 -5.81
CA GLU A 97 18.18 24.24 -4.60
C GLU A 97 17.19 25.35 -4.91
N GLU A 98 17.44 26.15 -5.95
CA GLU A 98 16.51 27.17 -6.44
C GLU A 98 15.22 26.52 -6.95
N LEU A 99 15.33 25.48 -7.77
CA LEU A 99 14.18 24.73 -8.28
C LEU A 99 13.33 24.15 -7.13
N TYR A 100 13.97 23.56 -6.14
CA TYR A 100 13.28 23.02 -4.97
C TYR A 100 12.57 24.10 -4.15
N ASN A 101 13.21 25.24 -3.92
CA ASN A 101 12.62 26.35 -3.19
C ASN A 101 11.41 26.93 -3.93
N ASN A 102 11.48 27.05 -5.27
CA ASN A 102 10.36 27.47 -6.09
C ASN A 102 9.21 26.48 -6.02
N TYR A 103 9.50 25.19 -6.07
CA TYR A 103 8.50 24.13 -5.89
C TYR A 103 7.81 24.21 -4.54
N MET A 104 8.55 24.40 -3.45
CA MET A 104 7.98 24.52 -2.10
C MET A 104 7.10 25.78 -1.96
N ALA A 105 7.53 26.90 -2.53
CA ALA A 105 6.74 28.13 -2.59
C ALA A 105 5.44 27.93 -3.37
N ALA A 106 5.52 27.34 -4.55
CA ALA A 106 4.36 27.08 -5.40
C ALA A 106 3.35 26.12 -4.71
N ARG A 107 3.81 25.11 -3.98
CA ARG A 107 2.95 24.23 -3.16
C ARG A 107 2.23 25.00 -2.05
N LYS A 108 2.94 25.91 -1.40
CA LYS A 108 2.35 26.77 -0.36
C LYS A 108 1.26 27.66 -0.94
N ASP A 109 1.54 28.31 -2.07
CA ASP A 109 0.57 29.16 -2.76
C ASP A 109 -0.64 28.36 -3.30
N ALA A 110 -0.42 27.10 -3.64
CA ALA A 110 -1.49 26.16 -4.04
C ALA A 110 -2.36 25.68 -2.86
N GLY A 111 -2.03 26.00 -1.61
CA GLY A 111 -2.85 25.72 -0.43
C GLY A 111 -2.49 24.44 0.33
N ILE A 112 -1.23 23.98 0.29
CA ILE A 112 -0.81 22.74 0.98
C ILE A 112 -1.09 22.81 2.50
N GLU A 113 -0.98 23.98 3.12
CA GLU A 113 -1.22 24.18 4.56
C GLU A 113 -2.70 23.94 4.90
N GLU A 114 -3.62 24.37 4.04
CA GLU A 114 -5.06 24.13 4.20
C GLU A 114 -5.39 22.64 4.01
N LEU A 115 -4.80 21.98 3.00
CA LEU A 115 -4.96 20.55 2.79
C LEU A 115 -4.49 19.75 4.01
N VAL A 116 -3.33 20.08 4.58
CA VAL A 116 -2.79 19.42 5.77
C VAL A 116 -3.71 19.65 6.98
N THR A 117 -4.26 20.85 7.12
CA THR A 117 -5.19 21.17 8.21
C THR A 117 -6.46 20.34 8.11
N GLU A 118 -7.05 20.25 6.91
CA GLU A 118 -8.25 19.44 6.69
C GLU A 118 -7.97 17.95 6.94
N PHE A 119 -6.84 17.43 6.43
CA PHE A 119 -6.42 16.06 6.72
C PHE A 119 -6.30 15.80 8.21
N GLN A 120 -5.65 16.70 8.94
CA GLN A 120 -5.45 16.57 10.39
C GLN A 120 -6.78 16.61 11.15
N ASN A 121 -7.71 17.46 10.74
CA ASN A 121 -9.03 17.54 11.34
C ASN A 121 -9.81 16.23 11.17
N GLN A 122 -9.81 15.66 9.98
CA GLN A 122 -10.48 14.39 9.71
C GLN A 122 -9.81 13.24 10.45
N LEU A 123 -8.47 13.22 10.51
CA LEU A 123 -7.72 12.21 11.25
C LEU A 123 -8.01 12.28 12.76
N ASN A 124 -8.05 13.47 13.33
CA ASN A 124 -8.37 13.67 14.74
C ASN A 124 -9.80 13.21 15.06
N ALA A 125 -10.76 13.55 14.20
CA ALA A 125 -12.14 13.08 14.34
C ALA A 125 -12.23 11.54 14.27
N TYR A 126 -11.47 10.92 13.37
CA TYR A 126 -11.41 9.46 13.27
C TYR A 126 -10.80 8.82 14.52
N ILE A 127 -9.71 9.39 15.06
CA ILE A 127 -9.06 8.95 16.30
C ILE A 127 -10.05 8.98 17.47
N GLU A 128 -10.79 10.09 17.63
CA GLU A 128 -11.77 10.26 18.67
C GLU A 128 -12.94 9.28 18.52
N ALA A 129 -13.51 9.17 17.33
CA ALA A 129 -14.64 8.29 17.04
C ALA A 129 -14.34 6.79 17.26
N ASN A 130 -13.07 6.37 17.08
CA ASN A 130 -12.63 4.99 17.23
C ASN A 130 -11.89 4.73 18.56
N ASN A 131 -11.83 5.71 19.48
CA ASN A 131 -11.14 5.61 20.76
C ASN A 131 -9.68 5.12 20.65
N ILE A 132 -8.95 5.59 19.63
CA ILE A 132 -7.55 5.22 19.39
C ILE A 132 -6.68 5.98 20.39
N THR A 133 -6.09 5.26 21.36
CA THR A 133 -5.30 5.87 22.46
C THR A 133 -3.80 5.65 22.31
N SER A 134 -3.39 4.70 21.45
CA SER A 134 -1.97 4.41 21.17
C SER A 134 -1.82 3.73 19.81
N TRP A 135 -0.70 3.94 19.15
CA TRP A 135 -0.30 3.30 17.90
C TRP A 135 1.21 3.08 17.83
#